data_8c84d356c3e0cf3a996ae317380df79d
#
_entry.id   8c84d356c3e0cf3a996ae317380df79d
#
_cell.length_a   1.000
_cell.length_b   1.000
_cell.length_c   1.000
_cell.angle_alpha   90.00
_cell.angle_beta   90.00
_cell.angle_gamma   90.00
#
_symmetry.space_group_name_H-M   'P 1'
#
loop_
_entity.id
_entity.type
_entity.pdbx_description
1 polymer ?
#
loop_
_entity_poly.entity_id
_entity_poly.type
_entity_poly.pdbx_seq_one_letter_code
_entity_poly.pdbx_strand_id
1 'polypeptide(L)'
;MEENYNLSHLKALEAESIHIIREVAAEFRNPVMLYSIGKDSSVMARLAEKAFYPGKVPFPLMHIDSKWKFKEMIQFRDRYAKKHGWNLIVEYNKEAYEAGVGPFTHGSKVHTDLMKTQALLAGLKKYKFDAAFGGARRDEEKSRAEERIFSFRDEFQHWDPKNQRPELWDIYNTRIREGESIRVFPLSNWTELDIWQYIRHENIPIVPLYFAKERPVVEIDGNLIMADDDRLPEKYRDKIQMRKVRFRTLGCWPLTGAVESDADTIEKIVEEMMVTTKSERTTRVIDFDQESSMEQKKREGYF
;
A
#
# COMPACT_ATOMS: atom_id res chain seq x y z
N MET A 1 8.81 6.69 31.54
CA MET A 1 9.75 7.40 30.63
C MET A 1 9.64 6.90 29.19
N GLU A 2 9.43 5.60 28.95
CA GLU A 2 9.30 5.04 27.58
C GLU A 2 8.07 5.54 26.81
N GLU A 3 6.92 5.70 27.45
CA GLU A 3 5.71 6.23 26.77
C GLU A 3 5.89 7.65 26.25
N ASN A 4 6.61 8.51 26.97
CA ASN A 4 6.86 9.89 26.52
C ASN A 4 7.85 9.98 25.35
N TYR A 5 8.82 9.08 25.27
CA TYR A 5 9.79 9.04 24.18
C TYR A 5 9.11 8.57 22.87
N ASN A 6 8.35 7.49 22.94
CA ASN A 6 7.62 6.96 21.78
C ASN A 6 6.59 7.96 21.25
N LEU A 7 5.88 8.67 22.11
CA LEU A 7 4.94 9.70 21.69
C LEU A 7 5.63 10.90 21.04
N SER A 8 6.81 11.29 21.52
CA SER A 8 7.63 12.35 20.88
C SER A 8 8.10 11.93 19.50
N HIS A 9 8.55 10.67 19.33
CA HIS A 9 8.96 10.13 18.03
C HIS A 9 7.81 10.09 17.03
N LEU A 10 6.65 9.53 17.41
CA LEU A 10 5.46 9.51 16.54
C LEU A 10 4.97 10.91 16.17
N LYS A 11 5.05 11.88 17.08
CA LYS A 11 4.71 13.27 16.78
C LYS A 11 5.68 13.90 15.77
N ALA A 12 6.96 13.58 15.84
CA ALA A 12 7.94 14.04 14.85
C ALA A 12 7.65 13.46 13.46
N LEU A 13 7.39 12.16 13.38
CA LEU A 13 7.00 11.50 12.12
C LEU A 13 5.67 12.03 11.57
N GLU A 14 4.68 12.28 12.43
CA GLU A 14 3.42 12.90 12.03
C GLU A 14 3.63 14.29 11.45
N ALA A 15 4.42 15.14 12.12
CA ALA A 15 4.70 16.50 11.69
C ALA A 15 5.41 16.53 10.34
N GLU A 16 6.41 15.66 10.13
CA GLU A 16 7.10 15.49 8.86
C GLU A 16 6.12 15.08 7.75
N SER A 17 5.32 14.04 7.98
CA SER A 17 4.37 13.55 6.98
C SER A 17 3.31 14.60 6.63
N ILE A 18 2.80 15.34 7.61
CA ILE A 18 1.84 16.44 7.39
C ILE A 18 2.49 17.57 6.58
N HIS A 19 3.75 17.91 6.88
CA HIS A 19 4.50 18.91 6.09
C HIS A 19 4.60 18.46 4.63
N ILE A 20 5.06 17.23 4.37
CA ILE A 20 5.17 16.67 3.01
C ILE A 20 3.83 16.72 2.27
N ILE A 21 2.74 16.31 2.92
CA ILE A 21 1.40 16.30 2.31
C ILE A 21 0.95 17.73 1.94
N ARG A 22 1.23 18.70 2.80
CA ARG A 22 0.90 20.12 2.53
C ARG A 22 1.74 20.71 1.42
N GLU A 23 3.05 20.41 1.38
CA GLU A 23 3.95 20.83 0.28
C GLU A 23 3.44 20.36 -1.08
N VAL A 24 3.05 19.09 -1.18
CA VAL A 24 2.50 18.55 -2.43
C VAL A 24 1.20 19.24 -2.83
N ALA A 25 0.30 19.49 -1.88
CA ALA A 25 -0.95 20.18 -2.18
C ALA A 25 -0.76 21.65 -2.58
N ALA A 26 0.33 22.28 -2.15
CA ALA A 26 0.68 23.67 -2.50
C ALA A 26 1.37 23.77 -3.87
N GLU A 27 2.25 22.83 -4.18
CA GLU A 27 3.15 22.91 -5.33
C GLU A 27 2.59 22.26 -6.60
N PHE A 28 1.75 21.21 -6.46
CA PHE A 28 1.22 20.45 -7.59
C PHE A 28 -0.22 20.87 -7.93
N ARG A 29 -0.52 20.87 -9.23
CA ARG A 29 -1.86 21.29 -9.71
C ARG A 29 -2.91 20.23 -9.52
N ASN A 30 -2.52 18.97 -9.61
CA ASN A 30 -3.45 17.85 -9.61
C ASN A 30 -2.89 16.61 -8.91
N PRO A 31 -2.67 16.66 -7.59
CA PRO A 31 -2.19 15.52 -6.83
C PRO A 31 -3.29 14.48 -6.61
N VAL A 32 -2.86 13.24 -6.37
CA VAL A 32 -3.74 12.11 -6.00
C VAL A 32 -3.11 11.29 -4.88
N MET A 33 -3.91 10.77 -3.96
CA MET A 33 -3.42 9.84 -2.95
C MET A 33 -3.84 8.42 -3.30
N LEU A 34 -2.86 7.52 -3.48
CA LEU A 34 -3.17 6.12 -3.73
C LEU A 34 -3.64 5.44 -2.45
N TYR A 35 -4.81 4.80 -2.54
CA TYR A 35 -5.45 4.13 -1.43
C TYR A 35 -5.54 2.62 -1.69
N SER A 36 -4.55 1.88 -1.18
CA SER A 36 -4.47 0.42 -1.34
C SER A 36 -5.35 -0.37 -0.37
N ILE A 37 -6.02 0.31 0.56
CA ILE A 37 -6.81 -0.26 1.68
C ILE A 37 -5.92 -0.94 2.75
N GLY A 38 -4.62 -0.92 2.57
CA GLY A 38 -3.66 -1.44 3.56
C GLY A 38 -3.48 -0.50 4.76
N LYS A 39 -2.79 -0.97 5.81
CA LYS A 39 -2.50 -0.22 7.02
C LYS A 39 -1.80 1.12 6.73
N ASP A 40 -0.79 1.09 5.86
CA ASP A 40 0.02 2.25 5.50
C ASP A 40 -0.82 3.32 4.79
N SER A 41 -1.64 2.93 3.81
CA SER A 41 -2.55 3.86 3.12
C SER A 41 -3.66 4.39 4.03
N SER A 42 -4.06 3.65 5.06
CA SER A 42 -5.02 4.12 6.07
C SER A 42 -4.38 5.17 6.99
N VAL A 43 -3.12 4.98 7.38
CA VAL A 43 -2.34 6.00 8.12
C VAL A 43 -2.16 7.25 7.25
N MET A 44 -1.77 7.11 5.99
CA MET A 44 -1.63 8.22 5.04
C MET A 44 -2.92 9.03 4.90
N ALA A 45 -4.07 8.36 4.74
CA ALA A 45 -5.37 9.02 4.65
C ALA A 45 -5.70 9.79 5.93
N ARG A 46 -5.41 9.22 7.11
CA ARG A 46 -5.59 9.91 8.40
C ARG A 46 -4.69 11.14 8.53
N LEU A 47 -3.43 11.03 8.11
CA LEU A 47 -2.48 12.16 8.08
C LEU A 47 -2.94 13.28 7.14
N ALA A 48 -3.51 12.93 5.98
CA ALA A 48 -4.10 13.91 5.07
C ALA A 48 -5.31 14.63 5.69
N GLU A 49 -6.19 13.91 6.39
CA GLU A 49 -7.29 14.54 7.14
C GLU A 49 -6.76 15.53 8.19
N LYS A 50 -5.74 15.15 8.95
CA LYS A 50 -5.10 16.06 9.94
C LYS A 50 -4.41 17.24 9.28
N ALA A 51 -3.77 17.04 8.12
CA ALA A 51 -3.07 18.08 7.39
C ALA A 51 -3.98 19.24 6.99
N PHE A 52 -5.24 18.95 6.68
CA PHE A 52 -6.20 19.94 6.18
C PHE A 52 -7.35 20.26 7.15
N TYR A 53 -7.33 19.67 8.37
CA TYR A 53 -8.37 19.98 9.37
C TYR A 53 -8.41 21.49 9.68
N PRO A 54 -9.60 22.13 9.79
CA PRO A 54 -10.97 21.55 9.71
C PRO A 54 -11.53 21.43 8.28
N GLY A 55 -10.75 21.76 7.25
CA GLY A 55 -11.14 21.63 5.85
C GLY A 55 -11.16 20.17 5.37
N LYS A 56 -11.57 19.97 4.13
CA LYS A 56 -11.49 18.67 3.46
C LYS A 56 -10.14 18.48 2.78
N VAL A 57 -9.73 17.22 2.61
CA VAL A 57 -8.58 16.86 1.79
C VAL A 57 -8.81 17.40 0.36
N PRO A 58 -7.87 18.24 -0.18
CA PRO A 58 -8.12 18.98 -1.42
C PRO A 58 -7.88 18.15 -2.70
N PHE A 59 -7.50 16.89 -2.59
CA PHE A 59 -7.22 15.98 -3.70
C PHE A 59 -7.98 14.66 -3.55
N PRO A 60 -8.23 13.94 -4.66
CA PRO A 60 -8.90 12.65 -4.60
C PRO A 60 -8.00 11.54 -4.05
N LEU A 61 -8.65 10.50 -3.52
CA LEU A 61 -8.02 9.20 -3.29
C LEU A 61 -8.28 8.31 -4.50
N MET A 62 -7.29 7.51 -4.91
CA MET A 62 -7.45 6.57 -6.02
C MET A 62 -7.11 5.14 -5.58
N HIS A 63 -8.03 4.23 -5.83
CA HIS A 63 -7.84 2.79 -5.64
C HIS A 63 -7.72 2.08 -6.98
N ILE A 64 -6.63 1.32 -7.16
CA ILE A 64 -6.47 0.43 -8.30
C ILE A 64 -7.05 -0.93 -7.93
N ASP A 65 -8.19 -1.25 -8.52
CA ASP A 65 -8.91 -2.50 -8.28
C ASP A 65 -8.48 -3.58 -9.26
N SER A 66 -7.66 -4.51 -8.80
CA SER A 66 -7.24 -5.65 -9.63
C SER A 66 -8.34 -6.68 -9.89
N LYS A 67 -9.56 -6.47 -9.34
CA LYS A 67 -10.67 -7.44 -9.32
C LYS A 67 -10.35 -8.76 -8.58
N TRP A 68 -9.17 -8.82 -7.96
CA TRP A 68 -8.67 -9.95 -7.19
C TRP A 68 -8.32 -9.52 -5.74
N LYS A 69 -9.13 -8.62 -5.17
CA LYS A 69 -9.02 -8.23 -3.77
C LYS A 69 -9.87 -9.12 -2.88
N PHE A 70 -9.50 -9.21 -1.60
CA PHE A 70 -10.35 -9.84 -0.60
C PHE A 70 -11.69 -9.10 -0.47
N LYS A 71 -12.79 -9.85 -0.31
CA LYS A 71 -14.13 -9.28 -0.16
C LYS A 71 -14.22 -8.27 1.01
N GLU A 72 -13.58 -8.61 2.15
CA GLU A 72 -13.52 -7.73 3.32
C GLU A 72 -12.82 -6.39 3.03
N MET A 73 -11.81 -6.36 2.16
CA MET A 73 -11.13 -5.12 1.75
C MET A 73 -12.07 -4.19 1.00
N ILE A 74 -12.80 -4.71 0.02
CA ILE A 74 -13.71 -3.90 -0.80
C ILE A 74 -14.85 -3.33 0.06
N GLN A 75 -15.46 -4.16 0.93
CA GLN A 75 -16.50 -3.71 1.85
C GLN A 75 -15.99 -2.63 2.81
N PHE A 76 -14.77 -2.80 3.32
CA PHE A 76 -14.14 -1.81 4.19
C PHE A 76 -13.90 -0.49 3.45
N ARG A 77 -13.31 -0.53 2.25
CA ARG A 77 -13.04 0.63 1.40
C ARG A 77 -14.29 1.48 1.20
N ASP A 78 -15.36 0.86 0.72
CA ASP A 78 -16.58 1.56 0.33
C ASP A 78 -17.27 2.20 1.55
N ARG A 79 -17.33 1.46 2.65
CA ARG A 79 -17.89 1.96 3.91
C ARG A 79 -17.06 3.11 4.48
N TYR A 80 -15.74 2.98 4.48
CA TYR A 80 -14.83 3.95 5.08
C TYR A 80 -14.78 5.24 4.25
N ALA A 81 -14.65 5.13 2.94
CA ALA A 81 -14.67 6.27 2.03
C ALA A 81 -15.98 7.08 2.16
N LYS A 82 -17.14 6.37 2.24
CA LYS A 82 -18.45 7.01 2.45
C LYS A 82 -18.53 7.72 3.80
N LYS A 83 -18.04 7.07 4.87
CA LYS A 83 -18.05 7.64 6.23
C LYS A 83 -17.25 8.95 6.31
N HIS A 84 -16.11 9.01 5.66
CA HIS A 84 -15.21 10.17 5.69
C HIS A 84 -15.50 11.19 4.58
N GLY A 85 -16.43 10.88 3.67
CA GLY A 85 -16.80 11.76 2.56
C GLY A 85 -15.65 11.98 1.57
N TRP A 86 -14.78 10.99 1.40
CA TRP A 86 -13.66 11.08 0.47
C TRP A 86 -14.11 11.06 -0.99
N ASN A 87 -13.45 11.86 -1.81
CA ASN A 87 -13.52 11.74 -3.25
C ASN A 87 -12.68 10.53 -3.69
N LEU A 88 -13.29 9.34 -3.71
CA LEU A 88 -12.62 8.09 -4.06
C LEU A 88 -12.85 7.72 -5.52
N ILE A 89 -11.76 7.67 -6.27
CA ILE A 89 -11.72 7.15 -7.65
C ILE A 89 -11.34 5.65 -7.58
N VAL A 90 -12.07 4.81 -8.28
CA VAL A 90 -11.76 3.38 -8.43
C VAL A 90 -11.47 3.09 -9.90
N GLU A 91 -10.22 2.74 -10.20
CA GLU A 91 -9.76 2.42 -11.55
C GLU A 91 -9.35 0.95 -11.66
N TYR A 92 -9.53 0.38 -12.84
CA TYR A 92 -9.08 -0.97 -13.19
C TYR A 92 -8.83 -1.08 -14.69
N ASN A 93 -8.05 -2.06 -15.09
CA ASN A 93 -7.86 -2.37 -16.52
C ASN A 93 -9.04 -3.18 -17.03
N LYS A 94 -9.95 -2.50 -17.76
CA LYS A 94 -11.18 -3.11 -18.28
C LYS A 94 -10.90 -4.21 -19.31
N GLU A 95 -9.97 -3.97 -20.22
CA GLU A 95 -9.61 -4.92 -21.28
C GLU A 95 -9.02 -6.21 -20.70
N ALA A 96 -8.08 -6.10 -19.78
CA ALA A 96 -7.48 -7.25 -19.12
C ALA A 96 -8.51 -8.01 -18.25
N TYR A 97 -9.45 -7.31 -17.61
CA TYR A 97 -10.54 -7.93 -16.87
C TYR A 97 -11.48 -8.72 -17.79
N GLU A 98 -11.92 -8.14 -18.90
CA GLU A 98 -12.79 -8.79 -19.90
C GLU A 98 -12.09 -9.97 -20.59
N ALA A 99 -10.76 -9.90 -20.75
CA ALA A 99 -9.94 -11.02 -21.21
C ALA A 99 -9.72 -12.14 -20.17
N GLY A 100 -10.27 -12.02 -18.95
CA GLY A 100 -10.16 -13.02 -17.90
C GLY A 100 -8.77 -13.13 -17.26
N VAL A 101 -7.98 -12.06 -17.28
CA VAL A 101 -6.64 -12.06 -16.68
C VAL A 101 -6.73 -12.27 -15.15
N GLY A 102 -6.13 -13.35 -14.68
CA GLY A 102 -6.12 -13.71 -13.27
C GLY A 102 -4.84 -14.42 -12.83
N PRO A 103 -4.58 -14.47 -11.50
CA PRO A 103 -3.37 -15.08 -10.96
C PRO A 103 -3.22 -16.58 -11.30
N PHE A 104 -4.33 -17.31 -11.30
CA PHE A 104 -4.34 -18.76 -11.60
C PHE A 104 -4.26 -19.06 -13.09
N THR A 105 -4.68 -18.13 -13.94
CA THR A 105 -4.75 -18.34 -15.41
C THR A 105 -3.52 -17.83 -16.13
N HIS A 106 -2.95 -16.70 -15.67
CA HIS A 106 -1.85 -15.99 -16.34
C HIS A 106 -0.61 -15.86 -15.46
N GLY A 107 -0.67 -16.33 -14.21
CA GLY A 107 0.43 -16.20 -13.24
C GLY A 107 0.51 -14.82 -12.57
N SER A 108 1.33 -14.76 -11.52
CA SER A 108 1.48 -13.57 -10.66
C SER A 108 2.03 -12.35 -11.42
N LYS A 109 3.02 -12.57 -12.28
CA LYS A 109 3.72 -11.51 -13.03
C LYS A 109 2.79 -10.79 -14.00
N VAL A 110 2.14 -11.54 -14.91
CA VAL A 110 1.22 -10.98 -15.92
C VAL A 110 0.02 -10.32 -15.26
N HIS A 111 -0.57 -10.97 -14.25
CA HIS A 111 -1.66 -10.39 -13.49
C HIS A 111 -1.25 -9.07 -12.83
N THR A 112 -0.08 -9.00 -12.20
CA THR A 112 0.38 -7.77 -11.53
C THR A 112 0.66 -6.66 -12.54
N ASP A 113 1.29 -6.99 -13.64
CA ASP A 113 1.56 -5.99 -14.68
C ASP A 113 0.25 -5.42 -15.24
N LEU A 114 -0.61 -6.25 -15.80
CA LEU A 114 -1.81 -5.79 -16.48
C LEU A 114 -2.85 -5.19 -15.53
N MET A 115 -3.13 -5.86 -14.39
CA MET A 115 -4.22 -5.46 -13.50
C MET A 115 -3.83 -4.41 -12.47
N LYS A 116 -2.53 -4.13 -12.27
CA LYS A 116 -2.07 -3.11 -11.32
C LYS A 116 -1.23 -2.05 -12.01
N THR A 117 -0.07 -2.41 -12.61
CA THR A 117 0.86 -1.43 -13.17
C THR A 117 0.22 -0.65 -14.31
N GLN A 118 -0.28 -1.35 -15.32
CA GLN A 118 -0.93 -0.70 -16.47
C GLN A 118 -2.20 0.06 -16.07
N ALA A 119 -2.99 -0.48 -15.15
CA ALA A 119 -4.17 0.20 -14.62
C ALA A 119 -3.81 1.51 -13.88
N LEU A 120 -2.72 1.49 -13.09
CA LEU A 120 -2.21 2.68 -12.40
C LEU A 120 -1.76 3.73 -13.40
N LEU A 121 -0.90 3.36 -14.36
CA LEU A 121 -0.38 4.29 -15.37
C LEU A 121 -1.52 4.89 -16.21
N ALA A 122 -2.48 4.07 -16.63
CA ALA A 122 -3.66 4.53 -17.35
C ALA A 122 -4.50 5.51 -16.51
N GLY A 123 -4.72 5.21 -15.23
CA GLY A 123 -5.43 6.10 -14.30
C GLY A 123 -4.74 7.44 -14.12
N LEU A 124 -3.43 7.43 -13.86
CA LEU A 124 -2.65 8.66 -13.71
C LEU A 124 -2.70 9.54 -14.96
N LYS A 125 -2.55 8.93 -16.14
CA LYS A 125 -2.64 9.62 -17.44
C LYS A 125 -4.05 10.14 -17.72
N LYS A 126 -5.08 9.33 -17.48
CA LYS A 126 -6.50 9.68 -17.72
C LYS A 126 -6.91 10.94 -16.96
N TYR A 127 -6.51 11.04 -15.69
CA TYR A 127 -6.84 12.18 -14.83
C TYR A 127 -5.77 13.27 -14.85
N LYS A 128 -4.66 13.08 -15.58
CA LYS A 128 -3.53 14.03 -15.66
C LYS A 128 -2.95 14.37 -14.28
N PHE A 129 -2.80 13.38 -13.42
CA PHE A 129 -2.17 13.57 -12.12
C PHE A 129 -0.67 13.84 -12.27
N ASP A 130 -0.20 14.90 -11.63
CA ASP A 130 1.20 15.34 -11.65
C ASP A 130 1.98 14.91 -10.40
N ALA A 131 1.29 14.61 -9.31
CA ALA A 131 1.86 14.02 -8.11
C ALA A 131 0.98 12.87 -7.58
N ALA A 132 1.60 11.78 -7.12
CA ALA A 132 0.87 10.66 -6.54
C ALA A 132 1.53 10.20 -5.23
N PHE A 133 0.77 10.30 -4.12
CA PHE A 133 1.21 9.79 -2.83
C PHE A 133 1.16 8.28 -2.78
N GLY A 134 2.21 7.65 -2.25
CA GLY A 134 2.31 6.23 -2.00
C GLY A 134 2.73 5.93 -0.55
N GLY A 135 2.27 4.80 -0.02
CA GLY A 135 2.54 4.39 1.36
C GLY A 135 3.82 3.58 1.55
N ALA A 136 4.78 3.68 0.63
CA ALA A 136 6.05 2.97 0.74
C ALA A 136 6.92 3.53 1.86
N ARG A 137 7.62 2.63 2.56
CA ARG A 137 8.57 2.95 3.63
C ARG A 137 9.94 2.38 3.28
N ARG A 138 11.01 3.07 3.69
CA ARG A 138 12.39 2.59 3.53
C ARG A 138 12.66 1.28 4.27
N ASP A 139 11.92 1.05 5.36
CA ASP A 139 12.00 -0.15 6.20
C ASP A 139 11.49 -1.45 5.52
N GLU A 140 10.68 -1.33 4.45
CA GLU A 140 10.05 -2.51 3.84
C GLU A 140 11.07 -3.42 3.12
N GLU A 141 11.94 -2.81 2.32
CA GLU A 141 12.92 -3.53 1.49
C GLU A 141 13.98 -2.59 0.88
N LYS A 142 15.09 -3.17 0.38
CA LYS A 142 16.21 -2.41 -0.21
C LYS A 142 15.79 -1.47 -1.34
N SER A 143 14.95 -1.92 -2.25
CA SER A 143 14.50 -1.09 -3.38
C SER A 143 13.70 0.15 -2.93
N ARG A 144 13.00 0.06 -1.78
CA ARG A 144 12.31 1.19 -1.16
C ARG A 144 13.28 2.15 -0.46
N ALA A 145 14.34 1.63 0.14
CA ALA A 145 15.37 2.44 0.79
C ALA A 145 16.11 3.37 -0.19
N GLU A 146 16.16 3.03 -1.47
CA GLU A 146 16.76 3.85 -2.53
C GLU A 146 15.87 5.00 -3.01
N GLU A 147 14.56 4.92 -2.76
CA GLU A 147 13.61 5.96 -3.17
C GLU A 147 13.80 7.26 -2.37
N ARG A 148 13.65 8.38 -3.05
CA ARG A 148 13.50 9.69 -2.41
C ARG A 148 12.08 9.87 -1.89
N ILE A 149 11.87 10.78 -0.95
CA ILE A 149 10.53 11.17 -0.51
C ILE A 149 9.75 11.77 -1.69
N PHE A 150 10.41 12.61 -2.50
CA PHE A 150 9.89 13.11 -3.78
C PHE A 150 10.62 12.41 -4.93
N SER A 151 10.11 11.29 -5.36
CA SER A 151 10.72 10.42 -6.36
C SER A 151 10.23 10.75 -7.76
N PHE A 152 11.14 11.26 -8.60
CA PHE A 152 10.83 11.73 -9.95
C PHE A 152 10.54 10.58 -10.91
N ARG A 153 9.59 10.81 -11.80
CA ARG A 153 9.26 9.95 -12.96
C ARG A 153 9.33 10.78 -14.23
N ASP A 154 9.94 10.22 -15.27
CA ASP A 154 9.98 10.82 -16.59
C ASP A 154 8.58 10.84 -17.26
N GLU A 155 8.50 11.34 -18.48
CA GLU A 155 7.27 11.40 -19.27
C GLU A 155 6.65 10.01 -19.57
N PHE A 156 7.46 8.93 -19.46
CA PHE A 156 7.02 7.54 -19.58
C PHE A 156 6.70 6.90 -18.22
N GLN A 157 6.76 7.68 -17.14
CA GLN A 157 6.56 7.24 -15.75
C GLN A 157 7.65 6.32 -15.21
N HIS A 158 8.84 6.27 -15.85
CA HIS A 158 9.96 5.47 -15.43
C HIS A 158 10.76 6.17 -14.31
N TRP A 159 11.30 5.36 -13.41
CA TRP A 159 12.23 5.82 -12.39
C TRP A 159 13.67 5.65 -12.86
N ASP A 160 14.45 6.74 -12.76
CA ASP A 160 15.88 6.74 -13.02
C ASP A 160 16.62 7.22 -11.76
N PRO A 161 17.47 6.36 -11.12
CA PRO A 161 18.22 6.75 -9.92
C PRO A 161 19.18 7.90 -10.15
N LYS A 162 19.66 8.11 -11.37
CA LYS A 162 20.62 9.18 -11.71
C LYS A 162 19.96 10.56 -11.80
N ASN A 163 18.66 10.60 -12.05
CA ASN A 163 17.88 11.83 -12.21
C ASN A 163 17.08 12.19 -10.95
N GLN A 164 17.36 11.55 -9.81
CA GLN A 164 16.74 11.92 -8.54
C GLN A 164 17.45 13.13 -7.93
N ARG A 165 16.70 13.93 -7.19
CA ARG A 165 17.19 15.16 -6.57
C ARG A 165 17.59 14.93 -5.12
N PRO A 166 18.64 15.59 -4.60
CA PRO A 166 18.98 15.52 -3.19
C PRO A 166 17.89 16.19 -2.32
N GLU A 167 17.66 15.62 -1.13
CA GLU A 167 16.70 16.08 -0.14
C GLU A 167 17.43 16.46 1.15
N LEU A 168 18.32 17.47 1.05
CA LEU A 168 19.09 17.97 2.19
C LEU A 168 18.21 18.90 3.03
N TRP A 169 18.29 18.75 4.35
CA TRP A 169 17.56 19.58 5.34
C TRP A 169 16.05 19.64 5.11
N ASP A 170 15.44 18.54 4.64
CA ASP A 170 14.00 18.46 4.35
C ASP A 170 13.50 19.51 3.34
N ILE A 171 14.40 19.98 2.48
CA ILE A 171 14.06 20.88 1.37
C ILE A 171 13.82 20.04 0.12
N TYR A 172 12.61 20.13 -0.42
CA TYR A 172 12.18 19.37 -1.58
C TYR A 172 12.17 20.22 -2.85
N ASN A 173 12.77 19.70 -3.92
CA ASN A 173 12.67 20.34 -5.22
C ASN A 173 11.53 19.71 -6.02
N THR A 174 10.41 20.41 -6.10
CA THR A 174 9.14 19.94 -6.67
C THR A 174 8.98 20.24 -8.17
N ARG A 175 9.95 20.94 -8.79
CA ARG A 175 9.84 21.32 -10.21
C ARG A 175 9.78 20.09 -11.12
N ILE A 176 8.74 20.03 -11.95
CA ILE A 176 8.58 19.04 -13.02
C ILE A 176 8.42 19.75 -14.37
N ARG A 177 8.80 19.05 -15.43
CA ARG A 177 8.52 19.45 -16.81
C ARG A 177 7.16 18.90 -17.25
N GLU A 178 6.68 19.40 -18.37
CA GLU A 178 5.47 18.85 -18.97
C GLU A 178 5.66 17.36 -19.30
N GLY A 179 4.73 16.52 -18.87
CA GLY A 179 4.78 15.06 -19.00
C GLY A 179 5.46 14.31 -17.84
N GLU A 180 6.34 14.97 -17.07
CA GLU A 180 6.93 14.36 -15.86
C GLU A 180 5.92 14.33 -14.70
N SER A 181 6.17 13.45 -13.73
CA SER A 181 5.39 13.37 -12.49
C SER A 181 6.27 13.02 -11.29
N ILE A 182 5.70 13.14 -10.10
CA ILE A 182 6.39 12.74 -8.86
C ILE A 182 5.58 11.69 -8.11
N ARG A 183 6.28 10.68 -7.59
CA ARG A 183 5.76 9.82 -6.53
C ARG A 183 6.23 10.36 -5.20
N VAL A 184 5.32 10.53 -4.26
CA VAL A 184 5.62 11.10 -2.94
C VAL A 184 5.35 10.08 -1.85
N PHE A 185 6.31 9.91 -0.95
CA PHE A 185 6.28 8.89 0.10
C PHE A 185 6.32 9.53 1.50
N PRO A 186 5.18 10.02 2.02
CA PRO A 186 5.14 10.70 3.31
C PRO A 186 5.52 9.80 4.49
N LEU A 187 5.42 8.48 4.31
CA LEU A 187 5.75 7.49 5.33
C LEU A 187 7.17 6.92 5.18
N SER A 188 8.01 7.54 4.35
CA SER A 188 9.35 7.01 4.00
C SER A 188 10.20 6.67 5.23
N ASN A 189 10.17 7.50 6.27
CA ASN A 189 10.97 7.35 7.48
C ASN A 189 10.28 6.53 8.60
N TRP A 190 9.06 6.04 8.37
CA TRP A 190 8.33 5.23 9.33
C TRP A 190 8.75 3.76 9.27
N THR A 191 8.79 3.10 10.41
CA THR A 191 8.89 1.62 10.51
C THR A 191 7.52 0.97 10.54
N GLU A 192 7.47 -0.37 10.34
CA GLU A 192 6.21 -1.12 10.51
C GLU A 192 5.66 -0.95 11.94
N LEU A 193 6.54 -0.92 12.93
CA LEU A 193 6.15 -0.72 14.31
C LEU A 193 5.54 0.67 14.54
N ASP A 194 6.10 1.72 13.95
CA ASP A 194 5.55 3.09 14.03
C ASP A 194 4.14 3.14 13.44
N ILE A 195 3.90 2.47 12.32
CA ILE A 195 2.57 2.37 11.71
C ILE A 195 1.57 1.76 12.68
N TRP A 196 1.91 0.64 13.31
CA TRP A 196 1.01 -0.02 14.25
C TRP A 196 0.77 0.78 15.53
N GLN A 197 1.82 1.41 16.08
CA GLN A 197 1.70 2.29 17.23
C GLN A 197 0.85 3.52 16.94
N TYR A 198 0.97 4.08 15.72
CA TYR A 198 0.18 5.22 15.30
C TYR A 198 -1.30 4.83 15.06
N ILE A 199 -1.56 3.67 14.45
CA ILE A 199 -2.91 3.10 14.30
C ILE A 199 -3.58 2.97 15.69
N ARG A 200 -2.85 2.46 16.67
CA ARG A 200 -3.32 2.34 18.06
C ARG A 200 -3.60 3.71 18.68
N HIS A 201 -2.66 4.64 18.55
CA HIS A 201 -2.74 5.98 19.16
C HIS A 201 -3.91 6.80 18.60
N GLU A 202 -4.09 6.81 17.29
CA GLU A 202 -5.13 7.56 16.60
C GLU A 202 -6.46 6.78 16.44
N ASN A 203 -6.53 5.54 16.93
CA ASN A 203 -7.68 4.64 16.78
C ASN A 203 -8.12 4.52 15.31
N ILE A 204 -7.17 4.34 14.39
CA ILE A 204 -7.45 4.26 12.95
C ILE A 204 -8.13 2.92 12.65
N PRO A 205 -9.35 2.93 12.09
CA PRO A 205 -9.97 1.70 11.63
C PRO A 205 -9.17 1.07 10.49
N ILE A 206 -8.98 -0.24 10.57
CA ILE A 206 -8.27 -1.04 9.57
C ILE A 206 -9.10 -2.26 9.16
N VAL A 207 -8.70 -2.90 8.07
CA VAL A 207 -9.39 -4.09 7.57
C VAL A 207 -9.28 -5.23 8.59
N PRO A 208 -10.37 -5.95 8.90
CA PRO A 208 -10.39 -7.06 9.87
C PRO A 208 -9.41 -8.20 9.56
N LEU A 209 -8.93 -8.30 8.32
CA LEU A 209 -7.92 -9.30 7.90
C LEU A 209 -6.57 -9.16 8.65
N TYR A 210 -6.28 -8.02 9.22
CA TYR A 210 -5.08 -7.82 10.04
C TYR A 210 -5.13 -8.51 11.40
N PHE A 211 -6.33 -8.85 11.88
CA PHE A 211 -6.55 -9.50 13.16
C PHE A 211 -6.67 -11.01 13.00
N ALA A 212 -6.06 -11.75 13.93
CA ALA A 212 -6.13 -13.21 13.95
C ALA A 212 -7.57 -13.70 14.16
N LYS A 213 -7.99 -14.60 13.29
CA LYS A 213 -9.32 -15.22 13.32
C LYS A 213 -9.25 -16.60 12.68
N GLU A 214 -10.13 -17.52 13.11
CA GLU A 214 -10.35 -18.78 12.41
C GLU A 214 -10.83 -18.51 10.98
N ARG A 215 -10.04 -18.96 9.99
CA ARG A 215 -10.34 -18.76 8.58
C ARG A 215 -10.06 -20.02 7.78
N PRO A 216 -10.85 -20.30 6.74
CA PRO A 216 -10.53 -21.37 5.81
C PRO A 216 -9.29 -20.99 5.00
N VAL A 217 -8.26 -21.82 5.07
CA VAL A 217 -7.01 -21.64 4.33
C VAL A 217 -6.58 -22.92 3.65
N VAL A 218 -5.80 -22.79 2.59
CA VAL A 218 -5.13 -23.90 1.91
C VAL A 218 -3.67 -23.54 1.70
N GLU A 219 -2.78 -24.49 1.86
CA GLU A 219 -1.38 -24.32 1.59
C GLU A 219 -1.09 -24.49 0.09
N ILE A 220 -0.53 -23.45 -0.52
CA ILE A 220 -0.11 -23.43 -1.93
C ILE A 220 1.33 -22.90 -1.97
N ASP A 221 2.27 -23.71 -2.44
CA ASP A 221 3.68 -23.37 -2.57
C ASP A 221 4.27 -22.76 -1.27
N GLY A 222 3.93 -23.38 -0.13
CA GLY A 222 4.41 -22.96 1.20
C GLY A 222 3.73 -21.71 1.78
N ASN A 223 2.69 -21.18 1.12
CA ASN A 223 1.93 -20.04 1.59
C ASN A 223 0.50 -20.44 2.00
N LEU A 224 0.01 -19.90 3.12
CA LEU A 224 -1.37 -20.08 3.55
C LEU A 224 -2.28 -19.10 2.81
N ILE A 225 -3.02 -19.61 1.84
CA ILE A 225 -3.95 -18.81 1.01
C ILE A 225 -5.37 -18.95 1.57
N MET A 226 -6.05 -17.84 1.81
CA MET A 226 -7.43 -17.85 2.28
C MET A 226 -8.37 -18.41 1.21
N ALA A 227 -9.25 -19.34 1.60
CA ALA A 227 -10.10 -20.11 0.70
C ALA A 227 -11.57 -19.63 0.78
N ASP A 228 -11.79 -18.31 0.65
CA ASP A 228 -13.12 -17.68 0.72
C ASP A 228 -13.64 -17.18 -0.63
N ASP A 229 -12.97 -17.54 -1.71
CA ASP A 229 -13.30 -17.11 -3.07
C ASP A 229 -13.59 -18.30 -3.98
N ASP A 230 -14.70 -18.23 -4.70
CA ASP A 230 -15.18 -19.32 -5.57
C ASP A 230 -14.23 -19.61 -6.75
N ARG A 231 -13.32 -18.68 -7.05
CA ARG A 231 -12.28 -18.83 -8.09
C ARG A 231 -11.10 -19.70 -7.66
N LEU A 232 -11.09 -20.21 -6.41
CA LEU A 232 -10.08 -21.17 -5.97
C LEU A 232 -10.19 -22.44 -6.83
N PRO A 233 -9.09 -22.89 -7.50
CA PRO A 233 -9.10 -24.09 -8.33
C PRO A 233 -9.54 -25.32 -7.55
N GLU A 234 -10.32 -26.19 -8.19
CA GLU A 234 -10.96 -27.34 -7.55
C GLU A 234 -9.95 -28.28 -6.88
N LYS A 235 -8.78 -28.47 -7.48
CA LYS A 235 -7.67 -29.29 -6.94
C LYS A 235 -7.20 -28.91 -5.53
N TYR A 236 -7.58 -27.73 -5.03
CA TYR A 236 -7.21 -27.25 -3.70
C TYR A 236 -8.35 -27.33 -2.69
N ARG A 237 -9.61 -27.54 -3.14
CA ARG A 237 -10.79 -27.47 -2.27
C ARG A 237 -10.80 -28.53 -1.18
N ASP A 238 -10.36 -29.75 -1.49
CA ASP A 238 -10.29 -30.87 -0.52
C ASP A 238 -9.19 -30.70 0.52
N LYS A 239 -8.29 -29.73 0.33
CA LYS A 239 -7.16 -29.43 1.23
C LYS A 239 -7.41 -28.26 2.16
N ILE A 240 -8.63 -27.69 2.12
CA ILE A 240 -8.99 -26.54 2.95
C ILE A 240 -9.03 -26.94 4.41
N GLN A 241 -8.38 -26.16 5.27
CA GLN A 241 -8.35 -26.34 6.71
C GLN A 241 -8.73 -25.04 7.41
N MET A 242 -9.43 -25.15 8.53
CA MET A 242 -9.65 -24.00 9.42
C MET A 242 -8.40 -23.80 10.26
N ARG A 243 -7.82 -22.58 10.18
CA ARG A 243 -6.65 -22.20 10.99
C ARG A 243 -6.83 -20.78 11.52
N LYS A 244 -6.27 -20.51 12.69
CA LYS A 244 -6.24 -19.17 13.27
C LYS A 244 -5.11 -18.37 12.63
N VAL A 245 -5.48 -17.48 11.72
CA VAL A 245 -4.53 -16.74 10.88
C VAL A 245 -4.87 -15.25 10.81
N ARG A 246 -3.85 -14.44 10.52
CA ARG A 246 -3.98 -13.03 10.16
C ARG A 246 -3.11 -12.71 8.94
N PHE A 247 -3.31 -11.52 8.39
CA PHE A 247 -2.45 -11.00 7.33
C PHE A 247 -1.54 -9.90 7.90
N ARG A 248 -0.24 -9.91 7.57
CA ARG A 248 0.70 -8.82 7.90
C ARG A 248 0.67 -7.71 6.85
N THR A 249 0.40 -8.06 5.61
CA THR A 249 0.24 -7.15 4.49
C THR A 249 -0.97 -7.56 3.66
N LEU A 250 -1.62 -6.60 3.01
CA LEU A 250 -2.78 -6.86 2.15
C LEU A 250 -2.46 -6.50 0.70
N GLY A 251 -2.69 -7.45 -0.17
CA GLY A 251 -2.48 -7.31 -1.61
C GLY A 251 -3.66 -7.86 -2.41
N CYS A 252 -3.37 -8.60 -3.48
CA CYS A 252 -4.36 -9.36 -4.22
C CYS A 252 -4.49 -10.76 -3.62
N TRP A 253 -5.70 -11.26 -3.56
CA TRP A 253 -5.97 -12.67 -3.43
C TRP A 253 -5.73 -13.36 -4.78
N PRO A 254 -5.08 -14.53 -4.88
CA PRO A 254 -4.43 -15.33 -3.84
C PRO A 254 -2.93 -15.03 -3.67
N LEU A 255 -2.43 -13.89 -4.13
CA LEU A 255 -1.01 -13.52 -4.13
C LEU A 255 -0.50 -13.01 -2.77
N THR A 256 -1.33 -13.07 -1.75
CA THR A 256 -0.99 -12.67 -0.39
C THR A 256 -1.30 -13.81 0.56
N GLY A 257 -0.26 -14.37 1.17
CA GLY A 257 -0.38 -15.41 2.17
C GLY A 257 -0.72 -14.86 3.56
N ALA A 258 -1.43 -15.66 4.34
CA ALA A 258 -1.65 -15.42 5.76
C ALA A 258 -0.52 -16.01 6.60
N VAL A 259 -0.45 -15.62 7.87
CA VAL A 259 0.43 -16.20 8.89
C VAL A 259 -0.41 -16.72 10.06
N GLU A 260 -0.01 -17.85 10.63
CA GLU A 260 -0.61 -18.32 11.89
C GLU A 260 -0.24 -17.35 13.00
N SER A 261 -1.22 -16.92 13.77
CA SER A 261 -1.04 -15.94 14.84
C SER A 261 -2.23 -15.95 15.79
N ASP A 262 -1.98 -15.55 17.04
CA ASP A 262 -2.98 -15.30 18.06
C ASP A 262 -3.31 -13.82 18.25
N ALA A 263 -2.67 -12.94 17.47
CA ALA A 263 -2.82 -11.49 17.59
C ALA A 263 -4.17 -11.02 17.01
N ASP A 264 -5.19 -10.99 17.82
CA ASP A 264 -6.57 -10.60 17.52
C ASP A 264 -6.91 -9.17 17.95
N THR A 265 -5.93 -8.44 18.54
CA THR A 265 -6.02 -7.02 18.91
C THR A 265 -4.80 -6.25 18.43
N ILE A 266 -4.88 -4.92 18.41
CA ILE A 266 -3.74 -4.07 18.01
C ILE A 266 -2.58 -4.23 18.99
N GLU A 267 -2.86 -4.35 20.29
CA GLU A 267 -1.85 -4.55 21.32
C GLU A 267 -1.03 -5.81 21.05
N LYS A 268 -1.70 -6.94 20.80
CA LYS A 268 -1.03 -8.20 20.50
C LYS A 268 -0.24 -8.14 19.18
N ILE A 269 -0.74 -7.39 18.19
CA ILE A 269 0.02 -7.15 16.94
C ILE A 269 1.30 -6.38 17.22
N VAL A 270 1.23 -5.33 18.04
CA VAL A 270 2.41 -4.54 18.46
C VAL A 270 3.41 -5.43 19.23
N GLU A 271 2.95 -6.25 20.18
CA GLU A 271 3.80 -7.21 20.90
C GLU A 271 4.48 -8.21 19.95
N GLU A 272 3.73 -8.76 18.98
CA GLU A 272 4.28 -9.66 17.97
C GLU A 272 5.34 -8.95 17.11
N MET A 273 5.15 -7.67 16.76
CA MET A 273 6.12 -6.90 15.99
C MET A 273 7.43 -6.64 16.73
N MET A 274 7.38 -6.45 18.06
CA MET A 274 8.58 -6.23 18.86
C MET A 274 9.55 -7.42 18.85
N VAL A 275 9.05 -8.65 18.64
CA VAL A 275 9.87 -9.87 18.60
C VAL A 275 10.13 -10.39 17.18
N THR A 276 9.51 -9.78 16.18
CA THR A 276 9.63 -10.22 14.79
C THR A 276 10.84 -9.59 14.10
N THR A 277 11.71 -10.44 13.54
CA THR A 277 12.89 -10.00 12.76
C THR A 277 12.69 -10.07 11.24
N LYS A 278 11.59 -10.68 10.78
CA LYS A 278 11.30 -10.88 9.35
C LYS A 278 10.46 -9.75 8.80
N SER A 279 10.78 -9.27 7.59
CA SER A 279 9.97 -8.29 6.87
C SER A 279 8.53 -8.80 6.68
N GLU A 280 7.58 -7.87 6.70
CA GLU A 280 6.16 -8.13 6.42
C GLU A 280 5.90 -8.69 5.02
N ARG A 281 6.81 -8.45 4.09
CA ARG A 281 6.69 -8.88 2.68
C ARG A 281 7.00 -10.35 2.45
N THR A 282 7.55 -11.07 3.43
CA THR A 282 7.88 -12.50 3.29
C THR A 282 6.69 -13.41 2.95
N THR A 283 5.46 -12.94 3.09
CA THR A 283 4.23 -13.69 2.73
C THR A 283 3.66 -13.33 1.36
N ARG A 284 4.34 -12.46 0.61
CA ARG A 284 3.90 -12.09 -0.75
C ARG A 284 4.51 -13.03 -1.78
N VAL A 285 3.68 -13.83 -2.43
CA VAL A 285 4.08 -14.78 -3.48
C VAL A 285 4.87 -14.11 -4.60
N ILE A 286 4.51 -12.86 -4.94
CA ILE A 286 5.17 -12.13 -6.03
C ILE A 286 6.62 -11.71 -5.71
N ASP A 287 7.00 -11.65 -4.45
CA ASP A 287 8.35 -11.23 -4.05
C ASP A 287 9.34 -12.41 -4.07
N PHE A 288 8.84 -13.66 -4.12
CA PHE A 288 9.66 -14.86 -4.28
C PHE A 288 10.13 -15.09 -5.73
N ASP A 289 9.44 -14.52 -6.72
CA ASP A 289 9.73 -14.79 -8.13
C ASP A 289 11.03 -14.18 -8.66
N GLN A 290 11.64 -13.19 -7.98
CA GLN A 290 12.99 -12.65 -8.29
C GLN A 290 13.44 -11.59 -7.26
N GLU A 291 14.67 -11.64 -6.76
CA GLU A 291 15.28 -10.56 -5.94
C GLU A 291 15.36 -9.20 -6.65
N SER A 292 15.28 -9.17 -7.97
CA SER A 292 15.30 -7.96 -8.82
C SER A 292 13.90 -7.45 -9.20
N SER A 293 12.81 -8.12 -8.79
CA SER A 293 11.47 -7.86 -9.34
C SER A 293 10.92 -6.46 -8.97
N MET A 294 11.23 -5.94 -7.79
CA MET A 294 10.72 -4.63 -7.38
C MET A 294 11.51 -3.47 -8.00
N GLU A 295 12.82 -3.60 -8.17
CA GLU A 295 13.62 -2.61 -8.87
C GLU A 295 13.21 -2.52 -10.36
N GLN A 296 12.99 -3.66 -11.00
CA GLN A 296 12.47 -3.70 -12.37
C GLN A 296 11.09 -3.04 -12.43
N LYS A 297 10.18 -3.33 -11.50
CA LYS A 297 8.84 -2.73 -11.45
C LYS A 297 8.87 -1.22 -11.23
N LYS A 298 9.81 -0.71 -10.42
CA LYS A 298 10.03 0.75 -10.29
C LYS A 298 10.39 1.38 -11.63
N ARG A 299 11.31 0.74 -12.38
CA ARG A 299 11.70 1.19 -13.72
C ARG A 299 10.53 1.15 -14.71
N GLU A 300 9.62 0.19 -14.58
CA GLU A 300 8.40 0.05 -15.37
C GLU A 300 7.25 0.99 -14.90
N GLY A 301 7.47 1.85 -13.91
CA GLY A 301 6.49 2.82 -13.43
C GLY A 301 5.56 2.36 -12.31
N TYR A 302 5.81 1.18 -11.72
CA TYR A 302 5.11 0.72 -10.53
C TYR A 302 5.66 1.39 -9.25
N PHE A 303 4.87 1.36 -8.16
CA PHE A 303 5.27 1.82 -6.82
C PHE A 303 6.16 0.82 -6.10
#